data_db675cb36ae8f9f97012527d887a1d06
#
_entry.id   db675cb36ae8f9f97012527d887a1d06
#
_cell.length_a   1.000
_cell.length_b   1.000
_cell.length_c   1.000
_cell.angle_alpha   90.00
_cell.angle_beta   90.00
_cell.angle_gamma   90.00
#
_symmetry.space_group_name_H-M   'P 1'
#
loop_
_entity.id
_entity.type
_entity.pdbx_description
1 polymer ?
#
loop_
_entity_poly.entity_id
_entity_poly.type
_entity_poly.pdbx_seq_one_letter_code
_entity_poly.pdbx_strand_id
1 'polypeptide(L)'
;MKVAVLTAPEQWFVPYAEQLVNDLNSNHKPHCEMALGGGVAQNLHAQLFFRHEDVSDDFELVFILSYHRLISEKFLKRHKHNIVIHASDLPKGKGWAPLFWQVIEGKSEIVFTLFEADAGMDSGDFYLKKTIHLQGHELNHELRHIQADTCVQMCLDFMAEYKTLQPQKQLEYAKANNFADSELNIYKKRGPQDSELDINKTIAEQFNLLRTVDNDYYPAFFYKDGKKYILRIEQDKSS
;
A
#
# COMPACT_ATOMS: atom_id res chain seq x y z
N MET A 1 7.08 -24.04 -2.21
CA MET A 1 6.49 -22.87 -2.90
C MET A 1 7.53 -21.76 -2.99
N LYS A 2 7.72 -21.16 -4.17
CA LYS A 2 8.57 -19.97 -4.35
C LYS A 2 7.71 -18.71 -4.36
N VAL A 3 8.15 -17.71 -3.59
CA VAL A 3 7.47 -16.41 -3.43
C VAL A 3 8.40 -15.30 -3.85
N ALA A 4 7.99 -14.46 -4.79
CA ALA A 4 8.70 -13.24 -5.13
C ALA A 4 8.11 -12.05 -4.35
N VAL A 5 8.97 -11.21 -3.81
CA VAL A 5 8.60 -9.89 -3.28
C VAL A 5 9.16 -8.86 -4.25
N LEU A 6 8.29 -8.14 -4.95
CA LEU A 6 8.65 -7.16 -5.97
C LEU A 6 8.38 -5.75 -5.44
N THR A 7 9.42 -4.91 -5.40
CA THR A 7 9.30 -3.50 -5.02
C THR A 7 10.21 -2.62 -5.89
N ALA A 8 10.01 -1.31 -5.88
CA ALA A 8 10.89 -0.40 -6.60
C ALA A 8 12.22 -0.18 -5.85
N PRO A 9 13.39 -0.11 -6.55
CA PRO A 9 14.72 -0.18 -5.93
C PRO A 9 15.08 1.02 -5.06
N GLU A 10 14.55 2.20 -5.35
CA GLU A 10 14.92 3.46 -4.68
C GLU A 10 13.78 3.98 -3.78
N GLN A 11 13.08 3.06 -3.14
CA GLN A 11 11.89 3.40 -2.41
C GLN A 11 12.05 3.20 -0.91
N TRP A 12 11.35 4.04 -0.18
CA TRP A 12 11.18 3.97 1.26
C TRP A 12 10.71 2.57 1.75
N PHE A 13 10.12 1.75 0.86
CA PHE A 13 9.57 0.43 1.18
C PHE A 13 10.63 -0.70 1.19
N VAL A 14 11.83 -0.49 0.64
CA VAL A 14 12.85 -1.57 0.51
C VAL A 14 13.17 -2.26 1.84
N PRO A 15 13.42 -1.57 2.96
CA PRO A 15 13.72 -2.24 4.23
C PRO A 15 12.59 -3.17 4.69
N TYR A 16 11.35 -2.81 4.44
CA TYR A 16 10.17 -3.62 4.79
C TYR A 16 9.99 -4.82 3.87
N ALA A 17 10.34 -4.68 2.59
CA ALA A 17 10.37 -5.79 1.64
C ALA A 17 11.44 -6.81 2.01
N GLU A 18 12.62 -6.38 2.45
CA GLU A 18 13.68 -7.23 2.98
C GLU A 18 13.24 -7.95 4.26
N GLN A 19 12.58 -7.23 5.18
CA GLN A 19 11.99 -7.82 6.38
C GLN A 19 10.96 -8.90 6.02
N LEU A 20 10.05 -8.64 5.09
CA LEU A 20 9.05 -9.62 4.64
C LEU A 20 9.72 -10.88 4.09
N VAL A 21 10.75 -10.74 3.25
CA VAL A 21 11.51 -11.89 2.73
C VAL A 21 12.15 -12.70 3.85
N ASN A 22 12.74 -12.03 4.83
CA ASN A 22 13.35 -12.70 6.00
C ASN A 22 12.29 -13.41 6.84
N ASP A 23 11.14 -12.78 7.09
CA ASP A 23 10.03 -13.35 7.84
C ASP A 23 9.45 -14.59 7.13
N LEU A 24 9.29 -14.53 5.80
CA LEU A 24 8.80 -15.65 4.99
C LEU A 24 9.79 -16.82 4.94
N ASN A 25 11.09 -16.54 4.95
CA ASN A 25 12.14 -17.58 4.95
C ASN A 25 12.43 -18.17 6.34
N SER A 26 11.99 -17.49 7.41
CA SER A 26 12.22 -17.93 8.78
C SER A 26 11.21 -19.01 9.16
N ASN A 27 11.65 -20.26 9.27
CA ASN A 27 10.84 -21.43 9.67
C ASN A 27 10.30 -21.35 11.14
N HIS A 28 10.39 -20.20 11.82
CA HIS A 28 10.26 -20.13 13.28
C HIS A 28 9.08 -19.26 13.79
N LYS A 29 8.06 -18.96 12.96
CA LYS A 29 6.89 -18.21 13.49
C LYS A 29 5.63 -19.08 13.55
N PRO A 30 4.92 -19.08 14.69
CA PRO A 30 3.72 -19.92 14.93
C PRO A 30 2.56 -19.65 13.97
N HIS A 31 2.56 -18.53 13.25
CA HIS A 31 1.52 -18.22 12.27
C HIS A 31 1.63 -19.04 10.97
N CYS A 32 2.82 -19.50 10.59
CA CYS A 32 3.02 -20.34 9.41
C CYS A 32 2.70 -21.83 9.66
N GLU A 33 2.88 -22.32 10.88
CA GLU A 33 2.65 -23.72 11.21
C GLU A 33 1.16 -24.10 11.28
N MET A 34 0.30 -23.19 11.76
CA MET A 34 -1.15 -23.44 11.83
C MET A 34 -1.83 -23.46 10.45
N ALA A 35 -1.32 -22.67 9.50
CA ALA A 35 -1.91 -22.56 8.16
C ALA A 35 -1.59 -23.72 7.23
N LEU A 36 -0.52 -24.46 7.46
CA LEU A 36 -0.06 -25.53 6.58
C LEU A 36 -0.64 -26.91 6.94
N GLY A 37 -1.57 -26.98 7.92
CA GLY A 37 -2.33 -28.19 8.25
C GLY A 37 -1.44 -29.40 8.42
N GLY A 38 -0.62 -29.46 9.50
CA GLY A 38 0.00 -30.67 10.03
C GLY A 38 0.77 -31.60 9.09
N GLY A 39 1.16 -31.14 7.91
CA GLY A 39 1.86 -31.95 6.92
C GLY A 39 3.00 -31.19 6.29
N VAL A 40 4.23 -31.57 6.63
CA VAL A 40 5.50 -31.17 6.01
C VAL A 40 5.60 -29.68 5.73
N ALA A 41 6.43 -28.99 6.50
CA ALA A 41 6.89 -27.65 6.19
C ALA A 41 7.40 -27.64 4.73
N GLN A 42 6.53 -27.24 3.80
CA GLN A 42 6.97 -27.06 2.42
C GLN A 42 8.03 -25.96 2.47
N ASN A 43 9.22 -26.27 1.96
CA ASN A 43 10.32 -25.32 1.88
C ASN A 43 9.81 -24.05 1.17
N LEU A 44 9.36 -23.09 1.96
CA LEU A 44 9.02 -21.77 1.46
C LEU A 44 10.34 -21.09 1.12
N HIS A 45 10.45 -20.54 -0.08
CA HIS A 45 11.61 -19.79 -0.54
C HIS A 45 11.14 -18.44 -1.07
N ALA A 46 11.39 -17.39 -0.32
CA ALA A 46 11.08 -16.02 -0.70
C ALA A 46 12.33 -15.28 -1.18
N GLN A 47 12.19 -14.47 -2.20
CA GLN A 47 13.27 -13.66 -2.78
C GLN A 47 12.79 -12.27 -3.16
N LEU A 48 13.64 -11.25 -2.92
CA LEU A 48 13.40 -9.86 -3.29
C LEU A 48 13.79 -9.58 -4.74
N PHE A 49 12.95 -8.84 -5.44
CA PHE A 49 13.18 -8.36 -6.81
C PHE A 49 12.88 -6.87 -6.91
N PHE A 50 13.64 -6.19 -7.77
CA PHE A 50 13.45 -4.76 -8.07
C PHE A 50 12.91 -4.51 -9.47
N ARG A 51 12.87 -5.54 -10.30
CA ARG A 51 12.37 -5.49 -11.67
C ARG A 51 11.53 -6.73 -11.93
N HIS A 52 10.33 -6.54 -12.47
CA HIS A 52 9.45 -7.68 -12.76
C HIS A 52 10.02 -8.57 -13.88
N GLU A 53 10.89 -8.03 -14.75
CA GLU A 53 11.54 -8.80 -15.80
C GLU A 53 12.50 -9.88 -15.25
N ASP A 54 13.01 -9.69 -14.02
CA ASP A 54 13.96 -10.61 -13.38
C ASP A 54 13.24 -11.74 -12.61
N VAL A 55 11.92 -11.66 -12.44
CA VAL A 55 11.12 -12.71 -11.78
C VAL A 55 10.87 -13.83 -12.80
N SER A 56 11.39 -15.03 -12.52
CA SER A 56 11.23 -16.21 -13.38
C SER A 56 9.87 -16.91 -13.19
N ASP A 57 9.48 -17.75 -14.14
CA ASP A 57 8.16 -18.41 -14.19
C ASP A 57 7.95 -19.47 -13.09
N ASP A 58 9.01 -19.84 -12.36
CA ASP A 58 8.96 -20.82 -11.29
C ASP A 58 8.54 -20.24 -9.92
N PHE A 59 8.33 -18.91 -9.84
CA PHE A 59 7.67 -18.26 -8.70
C PHE A 59 6.17 -18.42 -8.81
N GLU A 60 5.55 -19.09 -7.85
CA GLU A 60 4.11 -19.35 -7.83
C GLU A 60 3.32 -18.11 -7.40
N LEU A 61 3.87 -17.32 -6.48
CA LEU A 61 3.27 -16.12 -5.90
C LEU A 61 4.21 -14.92 -6.03
N VAL A 62 3.67 -13.78 -6.44
CA VAL A 62 4.39 -12.50 -6.49
C VAL A 62 3.64 -11.48 -5.63
N PHE A 63 4.25 -11.02 -4.55
CA PHE A 63 3.80 -9.82 -3.83
C PHE A 63 4.36 -8.57 -4.53
N ILE A 64 3.49 -7.70 -5.00
CA ILE A 64 3.83 -6.46 -5.73
C ILE A 64 3.56 -5.29 -4.80
N LEU A 65 4.60 -4.76 -4.16
CA LEU A 65 4.50 -3.80 -3.07
C LEU A 65 5.22 -2.50 -3.41
N SER A 66 4.50 -1.38 -3.34
CA SER A 66 5.08 -0.05 -3.67
C SER A 66 5.82 -0.01 -5.02
N TYR A 67 5.27 -0.67 -6.02
CA TYR A 67 5.87 -0.81 -7.35
C TYR A 67 5.12 0.05 -8.36
N HIS A 68 5.81 1.01 -8.99
CA HIS A 68 5.13 2.02 -9.83
C HIS A 68 5.26 1.78 -11.34
N ARG A 69 5.96 0.72 -11.74
CA ARG A 69 6.08 0.39 -13.16
C ARG A 69 4.87 -0.42 -13.60
N LEU A 70 4.41 -0.14 -14.80
CA LEU A 70 3.33 -0.91 -15.39
C LEU A 70 3.76 -2.35 -15.60
N ILE A 71 2.95 -3.28 -15.14
CA ILE A 71 3.15 -4.72 -15.30
C ILE A 71 2.22 -5.22 -16.41
N SER A 72 2.79 -5.97 -17.36
CA SER A 72 2.03 -6.48 -18.48
C SER A 72 1.16 -7.69 -18.08
N GLU A 73 0.03 -7.84 -18.76
CA GLU A 73 -0.83 -9.03 -18.60
C GLU A 73 -0.07 -10.34 -18.88
N LYS A 74 0.92 -10.30 -19.79
CA LYS A 74 1.79 -11.44 -20.06
C LYS A 74 2.60 -11.85 -18.84
N PHE A 75 3.07 -10.88 -18.03
CA PHE A 75 3.76 -11.18 -16.78
C PHE A 75 2.79 -11.80 -15.76
N LEU A 76 1.63 -11.19 -15.57
CA LEU A 76 0.63 -11.67 -14.60
C LEU A 76 0.22 -13.12 -14.86
N LYS A 77 0.08 -13.51 -16.13
CA LYS A 77 -0.28 -14.89 -16.53
C LYS A 77 0.81 -15.95 -16.27
N ARG A 78 2.03 -15.53 -15.92
CA ARG A 78 3.15 -16.48 -15.64
C ARG A 78 3.12 -17.04 -14.23
N HIS A 79 2.42 -16.37 -13.33
CA HIS A 79 2.37 -16.69 -11.92
C HIS A 79 0.93 -17.03 -11.51
N LYS A 80 0.78 -17.92 -10.55
CA LYS A 80 -0.54 -18.33 -10.06
C LYS A 80 -1.25 -17.20 -9.33
N HIS A 81 -0.47 -16.40 -8.56
CA HIS A 81 -0.97 -15.25 -7.83
C HIS A 81 -0.04 -14.06 -7.96
N ASN A 82 -0.62 -12.89 -8.21
CA ASN A 82 0.04 -11.61 -8.25
C ASN A 82 -0.69 -10.67 -7.30
N ILE A 83 -0.21 -10.57 -6.10
CA ILE A 83 -0.90 -9.91 -4.99
C ILE A 83 -0.43 -8.48 -4.83
N VAL A 84 -1.38 -7.56 -4.81
CA VAL A 84 -1.19 -6.13 -4.56
C VAL A 84 -1.93 -5.75 -3.28
N ILE A 85 -1.40 -4.77 -2.56
CA ILE A 85 -2.09 -4.15 -1.43
C ILE A 85 -2.29 -2.68 -1.72
N HIS A 86 -3.54 -2.24 -1.64
CA HIS A 86 -3.95 -0.88 -1.90
C HIS A 86 -4.59 -0.26 -0.64
N ALA A 87 -4.15 0.95 -0.29
CA ALA A 87 -4.58 1.60 0.95
C ALA A 87 -5.94 2.30 0.76
N SER A 88 -6.93 1.58 0.28
CA SER A 88 -8.32 2.02 0.19
C SER A 88 -9.29 0.85 0.28
N ASP A 89 -10.56 1.15 0.56
CA ASP A 89 -11.67 0.18 0.61
C ASP A 89 -12.19 -0.12 -0.81
N LEU A 90 -11.35 -0.82 -1.61
CA LEU A 90 -11.71 -1.13 -3.00
C LEU A 90 -13.14 -1.75 -3.09
N PRO A 91 -13.91 -1.30 -4.09
CA PRO A 91 -13.55 -0.48 -5.25
C PRO A 91 -13.52 1.03 -5.04
N LYS A 92 -13.69 1.57 -3.82
CA LYS A 92 -13.50 2.99 -3.51
C LYS A 92 -12.02 3.37 -3.55
N GLY A 93 -11.72 4.58 -4.01
CA GLY A 93 -10.38 5.15 -3.92
C GLY A 93 -9.31 4.40 -4.70
N LYS A 94 -9.63 3.92 -5.90
CA LYS A 94 -8.64 3.41 -6.86
C LYS A 94 -7.60 4.46 -7.22
N GLY A 95 -6.48 4.06 -7.82
CA GLY A 95 -5.50 4.96 -8.39
C GLY A 95 -4.29 5.21 -7.49
N TRP A 96 -3.80 6.45 -7.43
CA TRP A 96 -2.48 6.75 -6.89
C TRP A 96 -2.51 7.29 -5.46
N ALA A 97 -1.59 6.79 -4.62
CA ALA A 97 -1.35 7.29 -3.27
C ALA A 97 -2.63 7.47 -2.41
N PRO A 98 -3.54 6.48 -2.36
CA PRO A 98 -4.85 6.62 -1.73
C PRO A 98 -4.77 6.95 -0.24
N LEU A 99 -3.78 6.43 0.50
CA LEU A 99 -3.57 6.78 1.91
C LEU A 99 -3.46 8.29 2.10
N PHE A 100 -2.58 8.94 1.33
CA PHE A 100 -2.33 10.38 1.47
C PHE A 100 -3.51 11.23 1.07
N TRP A 101 -4.24 10.86 0.01
CA TRP A 101 -5.47 11.57 -0.37
C TRP A 101 -6.55 11.45 0.71
N GLN A 102 -6.75 10.27 1.28
CA GLN A 102 -7.71 10.08 2.35
C GLN A 102 -7.35 10.85 3.62
N VAL A 103 -6.05 10.96 3.94
CA VAL A 103 -5.59 11.81 5.04
C VAL A 103 -5.88 13.29 4.76
N ILE A 104 -5.64 13.78 3.54
CA ILE A 104 -5.96 15.15 3.13
C ILE A 104 -7.47 15.40 3.22
N GLU A 105 -8.30 14.43 2.87
CA GLU A 105 -9.77 14.46 3.02
C GLU A 105 -10.23 14.41 4.49
N GLY A 106 -9.33 14.25 5.46
CA GLY A 106 -9.63 14.23 6.88
C GLY A 106 -10.07 12.88 7.43
N LYS A 107 -9.89 11.79 6.68
CA LYS A 107 -10.21 10.45 7.17
C LYS A 107 -9.16 9.98 8.18
N SER A 108 -9.62 9.43 9.29
CA SER A 108 -8.80 8.79 10.32
C SER A 108 -8.88 7.26 10.30
N GLU A 109 -9.88 6.71 9.64
CA GLU A 109 -10.05 5.29 9.40
C GLU A 109 -9.71 4.97 7.95
N ILE A 110 -8.69 4.14 7.73
CA ILE A 110 -8.20 3.78 6.41
C ILE A 110 -8.27 2.26 6.25
N VAL A 111 -8.98 1.82 5.25
CA VAL A 111 -9.04 0.40 4.87
C VAL A 111 -7.92 0.10 3.88
N PHE A 112 -7.26 -1.03 4.08
CA PHE A 112 -6.34 -1.63 3.12
C PHE A 112 -6.98 -2.84 2.50
N THR A 113 -6.86 -2.99 1.20
CA THR A 113 -7.36 -4.14 0.44
C THR A 113 -6.21 -4.90 -0.20
N LEU A 114 -6.10 -6.19 0.11
CA LEU A 114 -5.19 -7.13 -0.54
C LEU A 114 -5.96 -7.87 -1.63
N PHE A 115 -5.50 -7.78 -2.88
CA PHE A 115 -6.23 -8.26 -4.03
C PHE A 115 -5.31 -8.83 -5.13
N GLU A 116 -5.88 -9.58 -6.06
CA GLU A 116 -5.21 -10.11 -7.24
C GLU A 116 -5.02 -9.01 -8.28
N ALA A 117 -3.81 -8.82 -8.79
CA ALA A 117 -3.57 -7.91 -9.89
C ALA A 117 -4.16 -8.47 -11.19
N ASP A 118 -4.88 -7.62 -11.90
CA ASP A 118 -5.41 -7.93 -13.24
C ASP A 118 -5.00 -6.85 -14.25
N ALA A 119 -5.55 -6.91 -15.47
CA ALA A 119 -5.26 -5.93 -16.52
C ALA A 119 -5.87 -4.54 -16.27
N GLY A 120 -6.80 -4.43 -15.34
CA GLY A 120 -7.47 -3.18 -14.99
C GLY A 120 -6.78 -2.46 -13.83
N MET A 121 -7.13 -1.19 -13.63
CA MET A 121 -6.62 -0.42 -12.51
C MET A 121 -7.33 -0.83 -11.23
N ASP A 122 -6.61 -1.46 -10.31
CA ASP A 122 -7.09 -1.87 -8.98
C ASP A 122 -8.46 -2.58 -9.04
N SER A 123 -8.64 -3.51 -10.00
CA SER A 123 -9.95 -4.10 -10.32
C SER A 123 -10.09 -5.57 -9.98
N GLY A 124 -9.00 -6.26 -9.70
CA GLY A 124 -9.01 -7.69 -9.40
C GLY A 124 -9.76 -8.07 -8.13
N ASP A 125 -10.10 -9.33 -8.02
CA ASP A 125 -10.80 -9.88 -6.87
C ASP A 125 -9.92 -9.77 -5.61
N PHE A 126 -10.52 -9.44 -4.48
CA PHE A 126 -9.78 -9.24 -3.23
C PHE A 126 -9.92 -10.44 -2.28
N TYR A 127 -8.91 -10.63 -1.44
CA TYR A 127 -8.87 -11.70 -0.45
C TYR A 127 -9.05 -11.19 0.98
N LEU A 128 -8.38 -10.08 1.32
CA LEU A 128 -8.36 -9.55 2.69
C LEU A 128 -8.59 -8.05 2.69
N LYS A 129 -9.22 -7.58 3.75
CA LYS A 129 -9.29 -6.16 4.10
C LYS A 129 -8.83 -5.97 5.54
N LYS A 130 -8.09 -4.89 5.79
CA LYS A 130 -7.60 -4.51 7.12
C LYS A 130 -7.80 -3.03 7.33
N THR A 131 -8.40 -2.67 8.44
CA THR A 131 -8.61 -1.26 8.81
C THR A 131 -7.55 -0.82 9.79
N ILE A 132 -6.98 0.35 9.55
CA ILE A 132 -6.12 1.06 10.51
C ILE A 132 -6.80 2.34 10.98
N HIS A 133 -6.41 2.80 12.17
CA HIS A 133 -6.90 4.05 12.75
C HIS A 133 -5.73 5.00 12.98
N LEU A 134 -5.81 6.19 12.39
CA LEU A 134 -4.84 7.27 12.54
C LEU A 134 -5.24 8.18 13.69
N GLN A 135 -4.26 8.69 14.43
CA GLN A 135 -4.48 9.61 15.54
C GLN A 135 -4.66 11.07 15.08
N GLY A 136 -4.28 11.36 13.83
CA GLY A 136 -4.45 12.68 13.22
C GLY A 136 -3.21 13.59 13.31
N HIS A 137 -2.13 13.11 13.90
CA HIS A 137 -0.88 13.86 14.03
C HIS A 137 0.31 13.24 13.28
N GLU A 138 0.16 12.04 12.76
CA GLU A 138 1.23 11.31 12.07
C GLU A 138 1.72 12.09 10.86
N LEU A 139 3.01 12.34 10.80
CA LEU A 139 3.67 12.96 9.66
C LEU A 139 3.94 11.94 8.54
N ASN A 140 4.38 12.40 7.38
CA ASN A 140 4.60 11.60 6.18
C ASN A 140 5.41 10.31 6.44
N HIS A 141 6.51 10.39 7.19
CA HIS A 141 7.36 9.24 7.47
C HIS A 141 6.65 8.21 8.37
N GLU A 142 5.84 8.66 9.33
CA GLU A 142 5.04 7.79 10.20
C GLU A 142 3.90 7.14 9.43
N LEU A 143 3.22 7.90 8.56
CA LEU A 143 2.19 7.36 7.66
C LEU A 143 2.76 6.28 6.73
N ARG A 144 3.98 6.49 6.20
CA ARG A 144 4.67 5.47 5.39
C ARG A 144 5.04 4.24 6.20
N HIS A 145 5.52 4.42 7.42
CA HIS A 145 5.83 3.32 8.33
C HIS A 145 4.57 2.47 8.62
N ILE A 146 3.48 3.11 9.03
CA ILE A 146 2.19 2.44 9.26
C ILE A 146 1.70 1.71 8.01
N GLN A 147 1.81 2.34 6.84
CA GLN A 147 1.47 1.71 5.55
C GLN A 147 2.30 0.46 5.29
N ALA A 148 3.62 0.55 5.49
CA ALA A 148 4.52 -0.58 5.23
C ALA A 148 4.28 -1.74 6.18
N ASP A 149 4.16 -1.47 7.48
CA ASP A 149 3.86 -2.50 8.48
C ASP A 149 2.53 -3.19 8.20
N THR A 150 1.51 -2.41 7.80
CA THR A 150 0.22 -2.97 7.41
C THR A 150 0.35 -3.88 6.19
N CYS A 151 1.11 -3.47 5.17
CA CYS A 151 1.36 -4.29 3.98
C CYS A 151 2.11 -5.58 4.31
N VAL A 152 3.18 -5.50 5.12
CA VAL A 152 3.94 -6.69 5.55
C VAL A 152 3.03 -7.66 6.31
N GLN A 153 2.25 -7.14 7.28
CA GLN A 153 1.35 -7.98 8.05
C GLN A 153 0.27 -8.63 7.18
N MET A 154 -0.33 -7.89 6.23
CA MET A 154 -1.33 -8.46 5.32
C MET A 154 -0.74 -9.55 4.40
N CYS A 155 0.53 -9.42 3.97
CA CYS A 155 1.21 -10.49 3.23
C CYS A 155 1.39 -11.75 4.09
N LEU A 156 1.76 -11.58 5.36
CA LEU A 156 1.90 -12.70 6.30
C LEU A 156 0.55 -13.34 6.62
N ASP A 157 -0.50 -12.54 6.84
CA ASP A 157 -1.88 -13.02 7.05
C ASP A 157 -2.38 -13.79 5.83
N PHE A 158 -2.13 -13.28 4.61
CA PHE A 158 -2.46 -13.99 3.36
C PHE A 158 -1.74 -15.33 3.27
N MET A 159 -0.44 -15.38 3.58
CA MET A 159 0.34 -16.62 3.57
C MET A 159 -0.17 -17.63 4.60
N ALA A 160 -0.59 -17.15 5.77
CA ALA A 160 -1.13 -18.00 6.83
C ALA A 160 -2.43 -18.70 6.41
N GLU A 161 -3.27 -18.02 5.65
CA GLU A 161 -4.59 -18.51 5.21
C GLU A 161 -4.63 -18.94 3.73
N TYR A 162 -3.50 -18.94 3.05
CA TYR A 162 -3.36 -19.11 1.59
C TYR A 162 -4.21 -20.23 0.98
N LYS A 163 -4.34 -21.38 1.68
CA LYS A 163 -5.08 -22.53 1.15
C LYS A 163 -6.60 -22.43 1.32
N THR A 164 -7.06 -21.58 2.21
CA THR A 164 -8.47 -21.47 2.61
C THR A 164 -9.13 -20.20 2.12
N LEU A 165 -8.34 -19.14 1.85
CA LEU A 165 -8.85 -17.88 1.35
C LEU A 165 -9.54 -18.05 0.00
N GLN A 166 -10.71 -17.45 -0.12
CA GLN A 166 -11.46 -17.37 -1.36
C GLN A 166 -11.53 -15.92 -1.82
N PRO A 167 -11.28 -15.65 -3.10
CA PRO A 167 -11.38 -14.29 -3.63
C PRO A 167 -12.83 -13.81 -3.66
N GLN A 168 -13.04 -12.54 -3.43
CA GLN A 168 -14.34 -11.87 -3.48
C GLN A 168 -14.32 -10.78 -4.56
N LYS A 169 -15.40 -10.69 -5.32
CA LYS A 169 -15.53 -9.69 -6.37
C LYS A 169 -15.83 -8.32 -5.78
N GLN A 170 -15.04 -7.31 -6.17
CA GLN A 170 -15.19 -5.94 -5.68
C GLN A 170 -16.60 -5.38 -5.92
N LEU A 171 -17.20 -5.66 -7.10
CA LEU A 171 -18.55 -5.15 -7.42
C LEU A 171 -19.65 -5.81 -6.58
N GLU A 172 -19.51 -7.08 -6.25
CA GLU A 172 -20.45 -7.78 -5.37
C GLU A 172 -20.34 -7.24 -3.94
N TYR A 173 -19.12 -7.03 -3.47
CA TYR A 173 -18.85 -6.39 -2.18
C TYR A 173 -19.45 -4.97 -2.11
N ALA A 174 -19.24 -4.15 -3.14
CA ALA A 174 -19.79 -2.80 -3.19
C ALA A 174 -21.31 -2.79 -3.10
N LYS A 175 -21.99 -3.69 -3.84
CA LYS A 175 -23.45 -3.84 -3.78
C LYS A 175 -23.94 -4.28 -2.41
N ALA A 176 -23.27 -5.28 -1.80
CA ALA A 176 -23.61 -5.80 -0.48
C ALA A 176 -23.46 -4.73 0.63
N ASN A 177 -22.53 -3.80 0.46
CA ASN A 177 -22.25 -2.72 1.41
C ASN A 177 -22.90 -1.37 1.01
N ASN A 178 -23.79 -1.36 -0.01
CA ASN A 178 -24.53 -0.18 -0.47
C ASN A 178 -23.63 1.02 -0.81
N PHE A 179 -22.48 0.78 -1.48
CA PHE A 179 -21.62 1.86 -1.92
C PHE A 179 -22.32 2.71 -2.97
N ALA A 180 -22.35 4.03 -2.77
CA ALA A 180 -22.87 4.95 -3.77
C ALA A 180 -21.88 5.10 -4.94
N ASP A 181 -22.37 5.32 -6.15
CA ASP A 181 -21.53 5.55 -7.33
C ASP A 181 -20.56 6.73 -7.14
N SER A 182 -20.95 7.74 -6.39
CA SER A 182 -20.10 8.89 -6.04
C SER A 182 -18.92 8.54 -5.14
N GLU A 183 -18.95 7.39 -4.46
CA GLU A 183 -17.84 6.89 -3.63
C GLU A 183 -16.82 6.08 -4.44
N LEU A 184 -17.16 5.70 -5.67
CA LEU A 184 -16.28 4.94 -6.56
C LEU A 184 -15.32 5.88 -7.31
N ASN A 185 -14.58 6.67 -6.53
CA ASN A 185 -13.64 7.66 -7.02
C ASN A 185 -12.29 7.05 -7.43
N ILE A 186 -11.54 7.79 -8.25
CA ILE A 186 -10.17 7.45 -8.64
C ILE A 186 -9.26 8.60 -8.22
N TYR A 187 -8.28 8.30 -7.38
CA TYR A 187 -7.27 9.26 -6.97
C TYR A 187 -6.24 9.49 -8.06
N LYS A 188 -6.01 10.76 -8.38
CA LYS A 188 -4.95 11.18 -9.31
C LYS A 188 -3.56 10.98 -8.72
N LYS A 189 -2.56 10.89 -9.59
CA LYS A 189 -1.17 10.90 -9.16
C LYS A 189 -0.84 12.26 -8.51
N ARG A 190 -0.26 12.21 -7.29
CA ARG A 190 0.25 13.42 -6.63
C ARG A 190 1.49 13.96 -7.32
N GLY A 191 1.57 15.27 -7.42
CA GLY A 191 2.72 15.99 -7.91
C GLY A 191 3.12 17.12 -6.95
N PRO A 192 4.23 17.87 -7.23
CA PRO A 192 4.68 18.96 -6.37
C PRO A 192 3.61 20.03 -6.11
N GLN A 193 2.75 20.30 -7.10
CA GLN A 193 1.66 21.29 -7.00
C GLN A 193 0.60 20.91 -5.97
N ASP A 194 0.46 19.62 -5.65
CA ASP A 194 -0.51 19.14 -4.65
C ASP A 194 -0.03 19.36 -3.20
N SER A 195 1.12 20.01 -3.03
CA SER A 195 1.68 20.46 -1.74
C SER A 195 1.57 21.97 -1.53
N GLU A 196 0.79 22.67 -2.36
CA GLU A 196 0.56 24.11 -2.23
C GLU A 196 -0.40 24.41 -1.08
N LEU A 197 0.03 25.31 -0.19
CA LEU A 197 -0.78 25.83 0.91
C LEU A 197 -1.47 27.14 0.52
N ASP A 198 -2.70 27.32 0.94
CA ASP A 198 -3.43 28.57 0.80
C ASP A 198 -3.02 29.55 1.91
N ILE A 199 -2.34 30.64 1.54
CA ILE A 199 -1.86 31.65 2.50
C ILE A 199 -2.99 32.31 3.32
N ASN A 200 -4.23 32.23 2.86
CA ASN A 200 -5.38 32.80 3.54
C ASN A 200 -6.03 31.84 4.54
N LYS A 201 -5.59 30.57 4.58
CA LYS A 201 -6.07 29.58 5.53
C LYS A 201 -5.13 29.46 6.72
N THR A 202 -5.68 29.03 7.85
CA THR A 202 -4.90 28.73 9.04
C THR A 202 -4.09 27.42 8.86
N ILE A 203 -3.05 27.25 9.67
CA ILE A 203 -2.30 25.99 9.73
C ILE A 203 -3.25 24.81 10.13
N ALA A 204 -4.17 25.04 11.05
CA ALA A 204 -5.11 24.01 11.50
C ALA A 204 -6.02 23.49 10.36
N GLU A 205 -6.51 24.39 9.50
CA GLU A 205 -7.35 24.01 8.35
C GLU A 205 -6.58 23.21 7.28
N GLN A 206 -5.26 23.35 7.23
CA GLN A 206 -4.39 22.72 6.24
C GLN A 206 -3.47 21.66 6.83
N PHE A 207 -3.62 21.33 8.11
CA PHE A 207 -2.72 20.43 8.79
C PHE A 207 -2.67 19.05 8.14
N ASN A 208 -3.79 18.54 7.64
CA ASN A 208 -3.83 17.26 6.93
C ASN A 208 -3.02 17.28 5.63
N LEU A 209 -3.02 18.39 4.88
CA LEU A 209 -2.13 18.55 3.75
C LEU A 209 -0.67 18.64 4.22
N LEU A 210 -0.41 19.47 5.21
CA LEU A 210 0.93 19.73 5.72
C LEU A 210 1.60 18.46 6.27
N ARG A 211 0.87 17.61 7.02
CA ARG A 211 1.42 16.36 7.56
C ARG A 211 1.66 15.26 6.52
N THR A 212 1.11 15.39 5.30
CA THR A 212 1.32 14.43 4.20
C THR A 212 2.46 14.78 3.26
N VAL A 213 3.07 15.96 3.41
CA VAL A 213 4.15 16.38 2.51
C VAL A 213 5.45 15.66 2.83
N ASP A 214 6.25 15.43 1.80
CA ASP A 214 7.62 14.97 1.93
C ASP A 214 8.54 16.19 1.94
N ASN A 215 9.24 16.41 3.05
CA ASN A 215 10.07 17.60 3.23
C ASN A 215 11.22 17.72 2.22
N ASP A 216 11.66 16.61 1.62
CA ASP A 216 12.78 16.57 0.70
C ASP A 216 12.34 16.56 -0.77
N TYR A 217 11.36 15.72 -1.12
CA TYR A 217 10.93 15.53 -2.51
C TYR A 217 9.74 16.41 -2.92
N TYR A 218 8.78 16.61 -2.00
CA TYR A 218 7.52 17.35 -2.24
C TYR A 218 7.15 18.21 -1.03
N PRO A 219 8.02 19.14 -0.58
CA PRO A 219 7.75 19.98 0.58
C PRO A 219 6.52 20.85 0.35
N ALA A 220 5.86 21.24 1.44
CA ALA A 220 4.80 22.24 1.37
C ALA A 220 5.35 23.58 0.90
N PHE A 221 4.54 24.33 0.19
CA PHE A 221 4.92 25.67 -0.27
C PHE A 221 3.70 26.58 -0.39
N PHE A 222 3.95 27.88 -0.43
CA PHE A 222 2.94 28.89 -0.72
C PHE A 222 3.56 30.04 -1.53
N TYR A 223 2.71 30.86 -2.14
CA TYR A 223 3.12 32.08 -2.80
C TYR A 223 2.72 33.30 -1.99
N LYS A 224 3.61 34.31 -1.90
CA LYS A 224 3.35 35.65 -1.38
C LYS A 224 4.06 36.66 -2.24
N ASP A 225 3.33 37.67 -2.70
CA ASP A 225 3.86 38.76 -3.55
C ASP A 225 4.62 38.22 -4.78
N GLY A 226 4.11 37.14 -5.40
CA GLY A 226 4.69 36.48 -6.57
C GLY A 226 5.95 35.65 -6.29
N LYS A 227 6.37 35.50 -5.04
CA LYS A 227 7.51 34.66 -4.63
C LYS A 227 7.04 33.38 -3.98
N LYS A 228 7.70 32.26 -4.35
CA LYS A 228 7.45 30.94 -3.76
C LYS A 228 8.28 30.76 -2.48
N TYR A 229 7.62 30.32 -1.42
CA TYR A 229 8.22 30.00 -0.14
C TYR A 229 8.02 28.52 0.17
N ILE A 230 9.05 27.85 0.68
CA ILE A 230 9.02 26.44 1.09
C ILE A 230 8.79 26.36 2.59
N LEU A 231 7.87 25.49 2.99
CA LEU A 231 7.60 25.17 4.41
C LEU A 231 7.93 23.71 4.66
N ARG A 232 8.72 23.44 5.70
CA ARG A 232 8.97 22.10 6.22
C ARG A 232 8.29 21.91 7.56
N ILE A 233 7.82 20.71 7.82
CA ILE A 233 7.18 20.37 9.08
C ILE A 233 7.98 19.26 9.77
N GLU A 234 8.26 19.47 11.05
CA GLU A 234 8.91 18.50 11.92
C GLU A 234 8.20 18.49 13.27
N GLN A 235 8.10 17.32 13.88
CA GLN A 235 7.59 17.22 15.25
C GLN A 235 8.76 17.39 16.23
N ASP A 236 8.57 18.23 17.23
CA ASP A 236 9.51 18.29 18.34
C ASP A 236 9.41 17.01 19.18
N LYS A 237 10.52 16.29 19.24
CA LYS A 237 10.63 15.02 20.01
C LYS A 237 10.95 15.25 21.49
N SER A 238 11.13 16.49 21.92
CA SER A 238 11.43 16.85 23.31
C SER A 238 10.17 17.04 24.17
N SER A 239 8.99 16.92 23.61
CA SER A 239 7.70 17.08 24.28
C SER A 239 7.00 15.76 24.57
#